data_de08320a21071065c21e981a2cdba568
#
_entry.id   de08320a21071065c21e981a2cdba568
#
_cell.length_a   1.000
_cell.length_b   1.000
_cell.length_c   1.000
_cell.angle_alpha   90.00
_cell.angle_beta   90.00
_cell.angle_gamma   90.00
#
_symmetry.space_group_name_H-M   'P 1'
#
loop_
_entity.id
_entity.type
_entity.pdbx_description
1 polymer ?
#
loop_
_entity_poly.entity_id
_entity_poly.type
_entity_poly.pdbx_seq_one_letter_code
_entity_poly.pdbx_strand_id
1 'polypeptide(L)'
;MNALIPDIDTLKKVVKINSSLPYESIEPYIEDALDIYIKPYIGKSTISKAHEDKGSDLYNKLLRALGPLTLMLESDELGVMFGDAGITVSNVQGQRSPASDTKIAAAKKNLCFRGMQALDRLISYLEENKKDYPNYVIDNIPRFCFIRNAAEFQDLGMVDIDYSILSYRIMFPTIRQLQEHNIREMITDKVYDILKEALSENTETPKQQVLIDYIIRYLANKTAELYTSQKTTEQHVAGRTIEYTPTIRPIYQDPVSYTHL
;
A
#
# COMPACT_ATOMS: atom_id res chain seq x y z
N MET A 1 8.47 -15.97 20.24
CA MET A 1 7.33 -16.30 19.35
C MET A 1 7.90 -16.99 18.11
N ASN A 2 7.24 -18.06 17.60
CA ASN A 2 7.70 -18.62 16.32
C ASN A 2 7.48 -17.57 15.24
N ALA A 3 8.54 -17.12 14.57
CA ALA A 3 8.44 -16.14 13.51
C ALA A 3 7.58 -16.64 12.34
N LEU A 4 6.88 -15.73 11.65
CA LEU A 4 6.14 -16.05 10.41
C LEU A 4 7.08 -16.59 9.33
N ILE A 5 8.31 -16.10 9.29
CA ILE A 5 9.42 -16.63 8.47
C ILE A 5 10.39 -17.28 9.46
N PRO A 6 10.37 -18.62 9.63
CA PRO A 6 11.16 -19.29 10.67
C PRO A 6 12.64 -19.46 10.31
N ASP A 7 12.97 -19.37 9.03
CA ASP A 7 14.30 -19.65 8.51
C ASP A 7 14.57 -19.01 7.16
N ILE A 8 15.84 -19.01 6.75
CA ILE A 8 16.30 -18.44 5.50
C ILE A 8 15.73 -19.17 4.28
N ASP A 9 15.43 -20.46 4.36
CA ASP A 9 14.92 -21.25 3.24
C ASP A 9 13.45 -20.91 2.97
N THR A 10 12.70 -20.56 3.99
CA THR A 10 11.34 -20.01 3.84
C THR A 10 11.38 -18.65 3.13
N LEU A 11 12.33 -17.79 3.49
CA LEU A 11 12.49 -16.50 2.83
C LEU A 11 12.92 -16.64 1.36
N LYS A 12 13.80 -17.59 1.03
CA LYS A 12 14.22 -17.90 -0.35
C LYS A 12 13.07 -18.30 -1.28
N LYS A 13 11.97 -18.81 -0.76
CA LYS A 13 10.79 -19.15 -1.57
C LYS A 13 10.14 -17.93 -2.22
N VAL A 14 10.29 -16.75 -1.60
CA VAL A 14 9.60 -15.52 -2.01
C VAL A 14 10.54 -14.42 -2.50
N VAL A 15 11.83 -14.48 -2.13
CA VAL A 15 12.85 -13.49 -2.54
C VAL A 15 14.14 -14.20 -2.95
N LYS A 16 14.88 -13.55 -3.87
CA LYS A 16 16.19 -14.06 -4.30
C LYS A 16 17.28 -13.51 -3.39
N ILE A 17 17.78 -14.36 -2.51
CA ILE A 17 18.89 -14.04 -1.59
C ILE A 17 19.98 -15.08 -1.66
N ASN A 18 21.20 -14.70 -1.25
CA ASN A 18 22.31 -15.62 -1.15
C ASN A 18 22.17 -16.47 0.14
N SER A 19 22.56 -17.72 0.10
CA SER A 19 22.57 -18.62 1.25
C SER A 19 23.60 -18.24 2.33
N SER A 20 24.53 -17.34 2.03
CA SER A 20 25.52 -16.84 2.99
C SER A 20 24.99 -15.69 3.87
N LEU A 21 23.79 -15.19 3.64
CA LEU A 21 23.18 -14.17 4.48
C LEU A 21 22.67 -14.83 5.77
N PRO A 22 23.16 -14.44 6.96
CA PRO A 22 22.70 -15.02 8.22
C PRO A 22 21.22 -14.70 8.46
N TYR A 23 20.46 -15.66 8.95
CA TYR A 23 19.06 -15.42 9.28
C TYR A 23 18.90 -14.39 10.41
N GLU A 24 19.82 -14.40 11.36
CA GLU A 24 19.84 -13.51 12.51
C GLU A 24 19.93 -12.03 12.15
N SER A 25 20.53 -11.71 10.99
CA SER A 25 20.57 -10.32 10.50
C SER A 25 19.24 -9.85 9.93
N ILE A 26 18.38 -10.79 9.51
CA ILE A 26 17.09 -10.50 8.88
C ILE A 26 15.94 -10.53 9.90
N GLU A 27 16.08 -11.39 10.92
CA GLU A 27 15.01 -11.67 11.89
C GLU A 27 14.36 -10.42 12.50
N PRO A 28 15.11 -9.37 12.93
CA PRO A 28 14.52 -8.15 13.50
C PRO A 28 13.59 -7.42 12.52
N TYR A 29 13.92 -7.44 11.24
CA TYR A 29 13.17 -6.71 10.20
C TYR A 29 11.89 -7.43 9.77
N ILE A 30 11.70 -8.71 10.15
CA ILE A 30 10.47 -9.45 9.86
C ILE A 30 9.30 -8.86 10.64
N GLU A 31 9.49 -8.59 11.92
CA GLU A 31 8.46 -8.02 12.79
C GLU A 31 8.20 -6.55 12.41
N ASP A 32 9.25 -5.79 12.15
CA ASP A 32 9.14 -4.40 11.68
C ASP A 32 8.35 -4.31 10.37
N ALA A 33 8.68 -5.13 9.37
CA ALA A 33 7.96 -5.16 8.11
C ALA A 33 6.49 -5.54 8.28
N LEU A 34 6.21 -6.48 9.17
CA LEU A 34 4.87 -6.91 9.50
C LEU A 34 4.06 -5.79 10.15
N ASP A 35 4.62 -5.13 11.15
CA ASP A 35 3.93 -4.09 11.93
C ASP A 35 3.76 -2.78 11.14
N ILE A 36 4.74 -2.40 10.34
CA ILE A 36 4.71 -1.15 9.58
C ILE A 36 3.82 -1.27 8.33
N TYR A 37 3.98 -2.36 7.56
CA TYR A 37 3.40 -2.42 6.21
C TYR A 37 2.17 -3.33 6.09
N ILE A 38 2.02 -4.36 6.90
CA ILE A 38 1.02 -5.40 6.68
C ILE A 38 -0.11 -5.32 7.70
N LYS A 39 0.23 -5.30 8.97
CA LYS A 39 -0.73 -5.32 10.08
C LYS A 39 -1.78 -4.19 10.03
N PRO A 40 -1.45 -2.94 9.61
CA PRO A 40 -2.44 -1.87 9.47
C PRO A 40 -3.56 -2.18 8.47
N TYR A 41 -3.30 -3.06 7.49
CA TYR A 41 -4.24 -3.35 6.41
C TYR A 41 -5.02 -4.66 6.57
N ILE A 42 -4.45 -5.65 7.27
CA ILE A 42 -5.11 -6.97 7.40
C ILE A 42 -5.44 -7.37 8.84
N GLY A 43 -4.95 -6.60 9.82
CA GLY A 43 -5.22 -6.80 11.24
C GLY A 43 -4.48 -7.99 11.87
N LYS A 44 -4.36 -7.94 13.21
CA LYS A 44 -3.64 -8.95 14.00
C LYS A 44 -4.27 -10.34 13.90
N SER A 45 -5.60 -10.41 13.91
CA SER A 45 -6.34 -11.68 13.88
C SER A 45 -6.06 -12.49 12.60
N THR A 46 -6.02 -11.82 11.44
CA THR A 46 -5.72 -12.44 10.15
C THR A 46 -4.28 -12.96 10.12
N ILE A 47 -3.33 -12.20 10.68
CA ILE A 47 -1.93 -12.60 10.81
C ILE A 47 -1.81 -13.84 11.69
N SER A 48 -2.49 -13.88 12.84
CA SER A 48 -2.49 -15.03 13.73
C SER A 48 -3.04 -16.28 13.03
N LYS A 49 -4.14 -16.15 12.28
CA LYS A 49 -4.70 -17.26 11.50
C LYS A 49 -3.74 -17.77 10.41
N ALA A 50 -3.05 -16.88 9.73
CA ALA A 50 -2.01 -17.27 8.77
C ALA A 50 -0.85 -18.02 9.44
N HIS A 51 -0.49 -17.62 10.66
CA HIS A 51 0.57 -18.27 11.44
C HIS A 51 0.19 -19.68 11.92
N GLU A 52 -1.07 -19.91 12.26
CA GLU A 52 -1.59 -21.20 12.71
C GLU A 52 -1.58 -22.25 11.58
N ASP A 53 -1.82 -21.83 10.33
CA ASP A 53 -1.79 -22.69 9.15
C ASP A 53 -0.76 -22.22 8.12
N LYS A 54 0.50 -22.60 8.36
CA LYS A 54 1.64 -22.27 7.48
C LYS A 54 1.60 -22.95 6.09
N GLY A 55 0.63 -23.81 5.82
CA GLY A 55 0.40 -24.41 4.50
C GLY A 55 -0.66 -23.69 3.67
N SER A 56 -1.44 -22.80 4.28
CA SER A 56 -2.58 -22.16 3.66
C SER A 56 -2.20 -21.15 2.55
N ASP A 57 -3.18 -20.90 1.68
CA ASP A 57 -3.06 -19.83 0.68
C ASP A 57 -2.87 -18.45 1.33
N LEU A 58 -3.53 -18.22 2.47
CA LEU A 58 -3.36 -17.00 3.25
C LEU A 58 -1.91 -16.80 3.68
N TYR A 59 -1.29 -17.84 4.26
CA TYR A 59 0.11 -17.79 4.68
C TYR A 59 1.05 -17.57 3.48
N ASN A 60 0.84 -18.29 2.38
CA ASN A 60 1.66 -18.15 1.18
C ASN A 60 1.56 -16.73 0.57
N LYS A 61 0.38 -16.14 0.55
CA LYS A 61 0.17 -14.76 0.09
C LYS A 61 0.81 -13.75 1.04
N LEU A 62 0.70 -13.98 2.35
CA LEU A 62 1.35 -13.16 3.37
C LEU A 62 2.87 -13.18 3.23
N LEU A 63 3.48 -14.35 3.05
CA LEU A 63 4.94 -14.47 2.83
C LEU A 63 5.41 -13.70 1.60
N ARG A 64 4.63 -13.72 0.50
CA ARG A 64 4.96 -12.99 -0.72
C ARG A 64 4.97 -11.48 -0.54
N ALA A 65 4.18 -10.95 0.40
CA ALA A 65 4.23 -9.54 0.78
C ALA A 65 5.36 -9.27 1.78
N LEU A 66 5.44 -10.10 2.83
CA LEU A 66 6.37 -9.90 3.94
C LEU A 66 7.84 -10.01 3.52
N GLY A 67 8.21 -11.05 2.76
CA GLY A 67 9.60 -11.30 2.39
C GLY A 67 10.30 -10.13 1.67
N PRO A 68 9.74 -9.57 0.59
CA PRO A 68 10.33 -8.40 -0.07
C PRO A 68 10.42 -7.17 0.84
N LEU A 69 9.40 -6.91 1.68
CA LEU A 69 9.38 -5.78 2.61
C LEU A 69 10.42 -5.93 3.72
N THR A 70 10.62 -7.13 4.23
CA THR A 70 11.68 -7.44 5.19
C THR A 70 13.06 -7.13 4.61
N LEU A 71 13.36 -7.63 3.41
CA LEU A 71 14.64 -7.35 2.75
C LEU A 71 14.83 -5.87 2.39
N MET A 72 13.75 -5.18 2.08
CA MET A 72 13.80 -3.75 1.82
C MET A 72 14.27 -3.00 3.07
N LEU A 73 13.75 -3.33 4.25
CA LEU A 73 14.17 -2.70 5.51
C LEU A 73 15.61 -3.05 5.87
N GLU A 74 15.96 -4.33 5.80
CA GLU A 74 17.32 -4.80 6.08
C GLU A 74 18.36 -4.17 5.14
N SER A 75 18.00 -3.90 3.88
CA SER A 75 18.93 -3.35 2.88
C SER A 75 19.49 -1.97 3.22
N ASP A 76 18.93 -1.26 4.19
CA ASP A 76 19.48 0.00 4.70
C ASP A 76 20.72 -0.22 5.57
N GLU A 77 20.83 -1.38 6.21
CA GLU A 77 21.92 -1.72 7.11
C GLU A 77 22.90 -2.75 6.49
N LEU A 78 22.54 -3.30 5.32
CA LEU A 78 23.41 -4.22 4.58
C LEU A 78 24.72 -3.58 4.19
N GLY A 79 25.82 -4.15 4.69
CA GLY A 79 27.17 -3.68 4.43
C GLY A 79 27.69 -2.64 5.42
N VAL A 80 26.89 -2.28 6.41
CA VAL A 80 27.30 -1.41 7.52
C VAL A 80 27.40 -2.25 8.80
N MET A 81 28.52 -2.20 9.48
CA MET A 81 28.72 -2.91 10.76
C MET A 81 28.93 -1.88 11.87
N PHE A 82 28.17 -2.03 12.95
CA PHE A 82 28.28 -1.25 14.17
C PHE A 82 29.15 -2.04 15.16
N GLY A 83 30.26 -1.47 15.60
CA GLY A 83 31.17 -2.11 16.53
C GLY A 83 31.97 -1.10 17.34
N ASP A 84 32.88 -1.60 18.19
CA ASP A 84 33.74 -0.77 19.07
C ASP A 84 34.59 0.22 18.31
N ALA A 85 34.90 -0.04 17.04
CA ALA A 85 35.62 0.86 16.14
C ALA A 85 34.71 1.91 15.45
N GLY A 86 33.42 1.99 15.82
CA GLY A 86 32.41 2.81 15.19
C GLY A 86 31.73 2.11 14.02
N ILE A 87 31.27 2.90 13.03
CA ILE A 87 30.58 2.39 11.84
C ILE A 87 31.62 1.99 10.79
N THR A 88 31.65 0.73 10.39
CA THR A 88 32.56 0.20 9.37
C THR A 88 31.80 -0.41 8.21
N VAL A 89 32.40 -0.37 7.02
CA VAL A 89 31.88 -1.03 5.81
C VAL A 89 32.64 -2.33 5.58
N SER A 90 31.95 -3.44 5.42
CA SER A 90 32.59 -4.72 5.13
C SER A 90 33.15 -4.72 3.71
N ASN A 91 34.47 -4.58 3.59
CA ASN A 91 35.21 -4.70 2.33
C ASN A 91 35.78 -6.12 2.21
N VAL A 92 35.06 -7.01 1.54
CA VAL A 92 35.62 -8.32 1.17
C VAL A 92 36.53 -8.12 -0.05
N GLN A 93 37.83 -8.01 0.21
CA GLN A 93 38.81 -7.96 -0.86
C GLN A 93 38.76 -9.25 -1.70
N GLY A 94 38.44 -9.10 -3.00
CA GLY A 94 38.83 -10.06 -4.01
C GLY A 94 37.73 -10.69 -4.87
N GLN A 95 36.41 -10.64 -4.54
CA GLN A 95 35.42 -11.35 -5.37
C GLN A 95 34.11 -10.59 -5.69
N ARG A 96 33.77 -9.55 -5.00
CA ARG A 96 32.56 -8.74 -5.30
C ARG A 96 32.81 -7.27 -4.96
N SER A 97 32.49 -6.40 -5.90
CA SER A 97 32.46 -4.96 -5.64
C SER A 97 31.13 -4.59 -5.00
N PRO A 98 31.11 -3.65 -4.02
CA PRO A 98 29.87 -3.09 -3.50
C PRO A 98 29.00 -2.53 -4.64
N ALA A 99 27.70 -2.67 -4.52
CA ALA A 99 26.78 -2.06 -5.48
C ALA A 99 26.83 -0.53 -5.32
N SER A 100 26.68 0.22 -6.42
CA SER A 100 26.53 1.67 -6.34
C SER A 100 25.21 2.04 -5.66
N ASP A 101 25.17 3.22 -5.00
CA ASP A 101 23.98 3.73 -4.31
C ASP A 101 22.74 3.73 -5.21
N THR A 102 22.92 4.07 -6.50
CA THR A 102 21.84 4.03 -7.49
C THR A 102 21.26 2.61 -7.68
N LYS A 103 22.12 1.58 -7.69
CA LYS A 103 21.67 0.18 -7.81
C LYS A 103 20.98 -0.29 -6.53
N ILE A 104 21.46 0.13 -5.36
CA ILE A 104 20.85 -0.16 -4.07
C ILE A 104 19.46 0.48 -4.01
N ALA A 105 19.35 1.77 -4.33
CA ALA A 105 18.07 2.46 -4.37
C ALA A 105 17.07 1.82 -5.35
N ALA A 106 17.52 1.42 -6.54
CA ALA A 106 16.68 0.72 -7.51
C ALA A 106 16.21 -0.65 -7.00
N ALA A 107 17.07 -1.40 -6.33
CA ALA A 107 16.74 -2.69 -5.73
C ALA A 107 15.71 -2.52 -4.60
N LYS A 108 15.90 -1.55 -3.71
CA LYS A 108 14.95 -1.19 -2.65
C LYS A 108 13.58 -0.82 -3.21
N LYS A 109 13.54 0.04 -4.22
CA LYS A 109 12.30 0.44 -4.89
C LYS A 109 11.57 -0.76 -5.49
N ASN A 110 12.31 -1.70 -6.09
CA ASN A 110 11.74 -2.93 -6.64
C ASN A 110 11.19 -3.85 -5.54
N LEU A 111 11.92 -4.03 -4.43
CA LEU A 111 11.46 -4.83 -3.28
C LEU A 111 10.18 -4.23 -2.67
N CYS A 112 10.16 -2.91 -2.46
CA CYS A 112 8.98 -2.18 -1.99
C CYS A 112 7.78 -2.41 -2.92
N PHE A 113 7.96 -2.18 -4.21
CA PHE A 113 6.91 -2.35 -5.21
C PHE A 113 6.35 -3.78 -5.24
N ARG A 114 7.23 -4.80 -5.25
CA ARG A 114 6.83 -6.21 -5.22
C ARG A 114 6.07 -6.57 -3.94
N GLY A 115 6.55 -6.11 -2.79
CA GLY A 115 5.91 -6.36 -1.50
C GLY A 115 4.53 -5.74 -1.42
N MET A 116 4.40 -4.49 -1.85
CA MET A 116 3.11 -3.78 -1.85
C MET A 116 2.12 -4.35 -2.87
N GLN A 117 2.57 -4.76 -4.06
CA GLN A 117 1.71 -5.49 -5.01
C GLN A 117 1.23 -6.83 -4.44
N ALA A 118 2.10 -7.55 -3.73
CA ALA A 118 1.72 -8.79 -3.09
C ALA A 118 0.73 -8.56 -1.94
N LEU A 119 0.89 -7.46 -1.19
CA LEU A 119 -0.07 -7.03 -0.17
C LEU A 119 -1.44 -6.70 -0.77
N ASP A 120 -1.48 -5.98 -1.89
CA ASP A 120 -2.74 -5.69 -2.58
C ASP A 120 -3.47 -6.97 -3.00
N ARG A 121 -2.75 -7.95 -3.56
CA ARG A 121 -3.31 -9.27 -3.90
C ARG A 121 -3.77 -10.06 -2.66
N LEU A 122 -3.09 -9.92 -1.53
CA LEU A 122 -3.52 -10.50 -0.27
C LEU A 122 -4.82 -9.86 0.21
N ILE A 123 -4.93 -8.54 0.12
CA ILE A 123 -6.14 -7.80 0.47
C ILE A 123 -7.31 -8.21 -0.43
N SER A 124 -7.09 -8.30 -1.75
CA SER A 124 -8.10 -8.76 -2.71
C SER A 124 -8.60 -10.17 -2.36
N TYR A 125 -7.67 -11.09 -2.05
CA TYR A 125 -8.02 -12.43 -1.61
C TYR A 125 -8.88 -12.44 -0.34
N LEU A 126 -8.56 -11.60 0.64
CA LEU A 126 -9.35 -11.48 1.89
C LEU A 126 -10.73 -10.88 1.64
N GLU A 127 -10.84 -9.91 0.72
CA GLU A 127 -12.11 -9.33 0.30
C GLU A 127 -13.03 -10.37 -0.39
N GLU A 128 -12.47 -11.21 -1.26
CA GLU A 128 -13.18 -12.28 -1.95
C GLU A 128 -13.63 -13.39 -1.00
N ASN A 129 -12.86 -13.63 0.07
CA ASN A 129 -13.09 -14.74 1.03
C ASN A 129 -13.51 -14.24 2.42
N LYS A 130 -14.25 -13.13 2.50
CA LYS A 130 -14.69 -12.53 3.79
C LYS A 130 -15.41 -13.51 4.72
N LYS A 131 -16.12 -14.48 4.19
CA LYS A 131 -16.85 -15.50 4.97
C LYS A 131 -15.89 -16.38 5.78
N ASP A 132 -14.72 -16.66 5.23
CA ASP A 132 -13.71 -17.51 5.87
C ASP A 132 -12.83 -16.71 6.84
N TYR A 133 -12.83 -15.37 6.70
CA TYR A 133 -12.06 -14.43 7.51
C TYR A 133 -12.96 -13.38 8.17
N PRO A 134 -13.89 -13.77 9.06
CA PRO A 134 -14.87 -12.84 9.65
C PRO A 134 -14.23 -11.75 10.51
N ASN A 135 -13.02 -11.99 11.01
CA ASN A 135 -12.25 -11.03 11.80
C ASN A 135 -11.30 -10.17 10.94
N TYR A 136 -11.36 -10.33 9.62
CA TYR A 136 -10.73 -9.41 8.70
C TYR A 136 -11.55 -8.11 8.70
N VAL A 137 -11.27 -7.26 9.66
CA VAL A 137 -11.96 -5.99 9.85
C VAL A 137 -11.00 -4.87 9.51
N ILE A 138 -11.46 -4.01 8.62
CA ILE A 138 -10.86 -2.71 8.41
C ILE A 138 -11.62 -1.76 9.31
N ASP A 139 -11.12 -1.55 10.51
CA ASP A 139 -11.77 -0.72 11.54
C ASP A 139 -11.96 0.75 11.13
N ASN A 140 -11.42 1.17 9.99
CA ASN A 140 -11.34 2.56 9.58
C ASN A 140 -12.14 2.93 8.32
N ILE A 141 -13.02 2.07 7.82
CA ILE A 141 -13.93 2.48 6.74
C ILE A 141 -15.10 3.21 7.37
N PRO A 142 -15.28 4.52 7.11
CA PRO A 142 -16.44 5.24 7.63
C PRO A 142 -17.73 4.61 7.10
N ARG A 143 -18.77 4.76 7.90
CA ARG A 143 -20.11 4.25 7.59
C ARG A 143 -20.69 4.79 6.28
N PHE A 144 -20.14 5.90 5.76
CA PHE A 144 -20.58 6.51 4.51
C PHE A 144 -19.42 7.15 3.75
N CYS A 145 -19.32 6.84 2.45
CA CYS A 145 -18.48 7.52 1.48
C CYS A 145 -19.18 7.49 0.11
N PHE A 146 -19.11 8.59 -0.66
CA PHE A 146 -19.61 8.64 -2.02
C PHE A 146 -18.86 7.65 -2.92
N ILE A 147 -17.56 7.49 -2.72
CA ILE A 147 -16.75 6.45 -3.39
C ILE A 147 -16.66 5.25 -2.45
N ARG A 148 -17.29 4.15 -2.80
CA ARG A 148 -17.42 2.98 -1.91
C ARG A 148 -16.30 1.96 -2.06
N ASN A 149 -15.62 1.95 -3.21
CA ASN A 149 -14.59 0.95 -3.53
C ASN A 149 -13.63 1.44 -4.62
N ALA A 150 -12.57 0.65 -4.87
CA ALA A 150 -11.55 0.96 -5.87
C ALA A 150 -12.11 1.00 -7.31
N ALA A 151 -13.11 0.17 -7.63
CA ALA A 151 -13.72 0.16 -8.95
C ALA A 151 -14.49 1.45 -9.23
N GLU A 152 -15.30 1.93 -8.27
CA GLU A 152 -15.97 3.23 -8.40
C GLU A 152 -14.98 4.39 -8.50
N PHE A 153 -13.89 4.35 -7.74
CA PHE A 153 -12.83 5.34 -7.86
C PHE A 153 -12.25 5.38 -9.28
N GLN A 154 -12.00 4.23 -9.89
CA GLN A 154 -11.43 4.14 -11.21
C GLN A 154 -12.44 4.42 -12.31
N ASP A 155 -13.55 3.71 -12.34
CA ASP A 155 -14.51 3.73 -13.48
C ASP A 155 -15.29 5.04 -13.53
N LEU A 156 -15.86 5.48 -12.40
CA LEU A 156 -16.63 6.73 -12.31
C LEU A 156 -15.71 7.95 -12.15
N GLY A 157 -14.64 7.79 -11.39
CA GLY A 157 -13.65 8.83 -11.16
C GLY A 157 -12.77 9.12 -12.38
N MET A 158 -12.65 8.19 -13.30
CA MET A 158 -11.76 8.25 -14.46
C MET A 158 -10.28 8.45 -14.08
N VAL A 159 -9.87 7.79 -12.99
CA VAL A 159 -8.48 7.80 -12.48
C VAL A 159 -8.01 6.36 -12.36
N ASP A 160 -7.02 6.00 -13.16
CA ASP A 160 -6.47 4.65 -13.16
C ASP A 160 -5.61 4.39 -11.90
N ILE A 161 -6.04 3.43 -11.11
CA ILE A 161 -5.34 2.91 -9.94
C ILE A 161 -5.10 1.38 -10.04
N ASP A 162 -5.18 0.82 -11.26
CA ASP A 162 -5.10 -0.63 -11.51
C ASP A 162 -6.14 -1.44 -10.68
N TYR A 163 -7.31 -0.87 -10.38
CA TYR A 163 -8.33 -1.43 -9.48
C TYR A 163 -7.77 -1.82 -8.09
N SER A 164 -6.64 -1.25 -7.69
CA SER A 164 -5.94 -1.57 -6.45
C SER A 164 -6.76 -1.15 -5.23
N ILE A 165 -7.18 -2.14 -4.44
CA ILE A 165 -7.87 -1.91 -3.17
C ILE A 165 -6.92 -1.23 -2.17
N LEU A 166 -5.65 -1.60 -2.18
CA LEU A 166 -4.63 -0.98 -1.34
C LEU A 166 -4.44 0.50 -1.68
N SER A 167 -4.33 0.84 -2.98
CA SER A 167 -4.21 2.23 -3.42
C SER A 167 -5.41 3.07 -2.99
N TYR A 168 -6.62 2.55 -3.18
CA TYR A 168 -7.84 3.18 -2.72
C TYR A 168 -7.83 3.42 -1.21
N ARG A 169 -7.43 2.42 -0.41
CA ARG A 169 -7.35 2.54 1.05
C ARG A 169 -6.33 3.55 1.54
N ILE A 170 -5.18 3.63 0.87
CA ILE A 170 -4.15 4.62 1.18
C ILE A 170 -4.67 6.04 0.92
N MET A 171 -5.44 6.24 -0.15
CA MET A 171 -6.03 7.53 -0.50
C MET A 171 -7.29 7.88 0.29
N PHE A 172 -7.90 6.91 0.95
CA PHE A 172 -9.20 7.05 1.61
C PHE A 172 -9.29 8.21 2.61
N PRO A 173 -8.28 8.48 3.48
CA PRO A 173 -8.32 9.65 4.37
C PRO A 173 -8.46 10.98 3.61
N THR A 174 -7.79 11.12 2.47
CA THR A 174 -7.88 12.30 1.62
C THR A 174 -9.26 12.41 0.95
N ILE A 175 -9.80 11.28 0.44
CA ILE A 175 -11.17 11.23 -0.11
C ILE A 175 -12.18 11.71 0.93
N ARG A 176 -12.07 11.21 2.15
CA ARG A 176 -12.94 11.59 3.24
C ARG A 176 -12.82 13.08 3.60
N GLN A 177 -11.61 13.60 3.69
CA GLN A 177 -11.39 15.00 3.96
C GLN A 177 -12.05 15.89 2.91
N LEU A 178 -11.86 15.58 1.63
CA LEU A 178 -12.48 16.29 0.52
C LEU A 178 -14.01 16.20 0.55
N GLN A 179 -14.54 15.01 0.87
CA GLN A 179 -15.98 14.81 0.99
C GLN A 179 -16.59 15.67 2.10
N GLU A 180 -16.01 15.65 3.30
CA GLU A 180 -16.57 16.35 4.46
C GLU A 180 -16.40 17.88 4.39
N HIS A 181 -15.38 18.39 3.73
CA HIS A 181 -15.15 19.83 3.60
C HIS A 181 -15.64 20.37 2.26
N ASN A 182 -15.07 19.90 1.15
CA ASN A 182 -15.34 20.51 -0.16
C ASN A 182 -16.74 20.21 -0.67
N ILE A 183 -17.20 18.94 -0.59
CA ILE A 183 -18.53 18.60 -1.11
C ILE A 183 -19.62 19.25 -0.29
N ARG A 184 -19.52 19.26 1.03
CA ARG A 184 -20.52 19.93 1.90
C ARG A 184 -20.65 21.42 1.61
N GLU A 185 -19.54 22.12 1.38
CA GLU A 185 -19.56 23.53 1.01
C GLU A 185 -20.19 23.76 -0.37
N MET A 186 -19.93 22.86 -1.34
CA MET A 186 -20.43 23.00 -2.70
C MET A 186 -21.94 22.77 -2.82
N ILE A 187 -22.49 21.78 -2.12
CA ILE A 187 -23.88 21.34 -2.33
C ILE A 187 -24.81 21.63 -1.15
N THR A 188 -24.33 22.26 -0.10
CA THR A 188 -25.02 22.53 1.17
C THR A 188 -25.28 21.24 2.00
N ASP A 189 -25.33 21.38 3.32
CA ASP A 189 -25.57 20.26 4.25
C ASP A 189 -26.87 19.52 3.95
N LYS A 190 -27.93 20.25 3.64
CA LYS A 190 -29.24 19.65 3.35
C LYS A 190 -29.21 18.71 2.14
N VAL A 191 -28.56 19.12 1.06
CA VAL A 191 -28.43 18.28 -0.15
C VAL A 191 -27.49 17.12 0.11
N TYR A 192 -26.38 17.37 0.84
CA TYR A 192 -25.46 16.31 1.24
C TYR A 192 -26.16 15.20 2.04
N ASP A 193 -26.99 15.56 3.04
CA ASP A 193 -27.68 14.60 3.87
C ASP A 193 -28.75 13.80 3.08
N ILE A 194 -29.46 14.45 2.16
CA ILE A 194 -30.42 13.77 1.26
C ILE A 194 -29.68 12.74 0.38
N LEU A 195 -28.53 13.10 -0.21
CA LEU A 195 -27.78 12.16 -1.05
C LEU A 195 -27.17 11.02 -0.24
N LYS A 196 -26.69 11.32 0.98
CA LYS A 196 -26.20 10.33 1.92
C LYS A 196 -27.26 9.30 2.30
N GLU A 197 -28.46 9.75 2.64
CA GLU A 197 -29.59 8.88 2.97
C GLU A 197 -29.97 8.01 1.77
N ALA A 198 -30.16 8.62 0.59
CA ALA A 198 -30.48 7.91 -0.63
C ALA A 198 -29.46 6.81 -0.97
N LEU A 199 -28.15 7.11 -0.92
CA LEU A 199 -27.08 6.14 -1.16
C LEU A 199 -27.04 5.03 -0.10
N SER A 200 -27.33 5.35 1.17
CA SER A 200 -27.32 4.36 2.24
C SER A 200 -28.46 3.37 2.13
N GLU A 201 -29.61 3.80 1.54
CA GLU A 201 -30.81 3.01 1.35
C GLU A 201 -30.95 2.42 -0.06
N ASN A 202 -30.04 2.76 -0.98
CA ASN A 202 -30.11 2.44 -2.41
C ASN A 202 -31.43 2.90 -3.06
N THR A 203 -31.85 4.13 -2.74
CA THR A 203 -33.11 4.73 -3.19
C THR A 203 -32.91 5.95 -4.10
N GLU A 204 -31.75 6.07 -4.71
CA GLU A 204 -31.37 7.20 -5.52
C GLU A 204 -32.27 7.39 -6.74
N THR A 205 -32.79 8.57 -6.91
CA THR A 205 -33.46 8.97 -8.14
C THR A 205 -32.43 9.16 -9.28
N PRO A 206 -32.87 9.05 -10.56
CA PRO A 206 -31.94 9.28 -11.69
C PRO A 206 -31.22 10.62 -11.66
N LYS A 207 -31.83 11.68 -11.12
CA LYS A 207 -31.20 13.00 -10.97
C LYS A 207 -30.14 13.01 -9.87
N GLN A 208 -30.43 12.32 -8.75
CA GLN A 208 -29.46 12.16 -7.68
C GLN A 208 -28.27 11.33 -8.12
N GLN A 209 -28.50 10.26 -8.88
CA GLN A 209 -27.42 9.42 -9.42
C GLN A 209 -26.46 10.25 -10.30
N VAL A 210 -26.98 11.08 -11.20
CA VAL A 210 -26.17 11.97 -12.03
C VAL A 210 -25.30 12.91 -11.17
N LEU A 211 -25.88 13.48 -10.10
CA LEU A 211 -25.16 14.36 -9.20
C LEU A 211 -24.07 13.58 -8.41
N ILE A 212 -24.40 12.36 -7.95
CA ILE A 212 -23.47 11.48 -7.27
C ILE A 212 -22.28 11.12 -8.18
N ASP A 213 -22.53 10.82 -9.45
CA ASP A 213 -21.48 10.52 -10.44
C ASP A 213 -20.52 11.72 -10.64
N TYR A 214 -21.04 12.95 -10.66
CA TYR A 214 -20.20 14.15 -10.69
C TYR A 214 -19.40 14.33 -9.40
N ILE A 215 -19.99 14.07 -8.24
CA ILE A 215 -19.29 14.11 -6.95
C ILE A 215 -18.16 13.08 -6.91
N ILE A 216 -18.42 11.84 -7.32
CA ILE A 216 -17.40 10.78 -7.37
C ILE A 216 -16.25 11.20 -8.29
N ARG A 217 -16.57 11.72 -9.49
CA ARG A 217 -15.55 12.19 -10.44
C ARG A 217 -14.70 13.32 -9.87
N TYR A 218 -15.32 14.30 -9.24
CA TYR A 218 -14.60 15.38 -8.56
C TYR A 218 -13.70 14.85 -7.45
N LEU A 219 -14.24 14.03 -6.55
CA LEU A 219 -13.49 13.47 -5.42
C LEU A 219 -12.29 12.65 -5.88
N ALA A 220 -12.46 11.77 -6.86
CA ALA A 220 -11.37 10.93 -7.36
C ALA A 220 -10.25 11.77 -8.00
N ASN A 221 -10.61 12.69 -8.90
CA ASN A 221 -9.63 13.56 -9.58
C ASN A 221 -8.92 14.49 -8.60
N LYS A 222 -9.66 15.10 -7.67
CA LYS A 222 -9.05 15.99 -6.66
C LYS A 222 -8.19 15.23 -5.67
N THR A 223 -8.56 14.00 -5.32
CA THR A 223 -7.72 13.11 -4.52
C THR A 223 -6.42 12.78 -5.25
N ALA A 224 -6.50 12.40 -6.52
CA ALA A 224 -5.32 12.09 -7.33
C ALA A 224 -4.39 13.30 -7.46
N GLU A 225 -4.95 14.50 -7.72
CA GLU A 225 -4.19 15.75 -7.76
C GLU A 225 -3.44 16.01 -6.44
N LEU A 226 -4.15 15.96 -5.30
CA LEU A 226 -3.56 16.21 -3.99
C LEU A 226 -2.52 15.14 -3.66
N TYR A 227 -2.81 13.88 -3.97
CA TYR A 227 -1.90 12.79 -3.67
C TYR A 227 -0.60 12.87 -4.48
N THR A 228 -0.67 13.28 -5.74
CA THR A 228 0.52 13.50 -6.57
C THR A 228 1.29 14.77 -6.19
N SER A 229 0.60 15.82 -5.77
CA SER A 229 1.26 17.07 -5.34
C SER A 229 1.89 16.98 -3.95
N GLN A 230 1.27 16.25 -3.02
CA GLN A 230 1.79 16.07 -1.66
C GLN A 230 3.04 15.20 -1.59
N LYS A 231 3.34 14.44 -2.65
CA LYS A 231 4.57 13.64 -2.75
C LYS A 231 5.85 14.45 -2.80
N THR A 232 5.76 15.70 -3.18
CA THR A 232 6.93 16.61 -3.17
C THR A 232 7.24 17.13 -1.76
N THR A 233 6.32 16.97 -0.81
CA THR A 233 6.47 17.35 0.60
C THR A 233 6.18 16.16 1.49
N GLU A 234 7.12 15.23 1.56
CA GLU A 234 6.98 14.04 2.38
C GLU A 234 7.02 14.36 3.86
N GLN A 235 5.93 14.04 4.56
CA GLN A 235 5.94 14.00 6.02
C GLN A 235 6.46 12.64 6.46
N HIS A 236 7.63 12.62 7.05
CA HIS A 236 8.26 11.40 7.56
C HIS A 236 7.76 11.08 8.96
N VAL A 237 7.26 9.88 9.16
CA VAL A 237 7.26 9.26 10.49
C VAL A 237 8.66 8.70 10.72
N ALA A 238 9.37 9.25 11.69
CA ALA A 238 10.73 8.85 12.09
C ALA A 238 11.82 8.99 11.01
N GLY A 239 11.73 9.99 10.14
CA GLY A 239 12.82 10.34 9.20
C GLY A 239 13.05 9.35 8.06
N ARG A 240 12.11 8.42 7.81
CA ARG A 240 12.19 7.46 6.69
C ARG A 240 11.19 7.81 5.61
N THR A 241 11.72 8.07 4.40
CA THR A 241 10.94 8.22 3.18
C THR A 241 10.53 6.85 2.68
N ILE A 242 9.25 6.51 2.80
CA ILE A 242 8.71 5.34 2.13
C ILE A 242 8.06 5.84 0.84
N GLU A 243 8.81 5.78 -0.24
CA GLU A 243 8.31 6.07 -1.58
C GLU A 243 7.45 4.92 -2.12
N TYR A 244 6.35 4.58 -1.42
CA TYR A 244 5.29 3.87 -2.08
C TYR A 244 4.35 4.88 -2.72
N THR A 245 4.45 4.92 -4.03
CA THR A 245 3.50 5.62 -4.88
C THR A 245 2.43 4.63 -5.28
N PRO A 246 1.16 4.79 -4.85
CA PRO A 246 0.07 4.14 -5.55
C PRO A 246 0.23 4.44 -7.04
N THR A 247 0.07 3.44 -7.89
CA THR A 247 0.17 3.66 -9.33
C THR A 247 -1.06 4.44 -9.75
N ILE A 248 -0.96 5.76 -9.76
CA ILE A 248 -1.99 6.64 -10.34
C ILE A 248 -1.51 6.92 -11.76
N ARG A 249 -2.25 6.43 -12.75
CA ARG A 249 -2.01 6.73 -14.15
C ARG A 249 -3.14 7.60 -14.67
N PRO A 250 -2.87 8.73 -15.34
CA PRO A 250 -3.91 9.46 -16.03
C PRO A 250 -4.46 8.58 -17.16
N ILE A 251 -5.78 8.43 -17.24
CA ILE A 251 -6.45 7.70 -18.33
C ILE A 251 -6.27 8.41 -19.66
N TYR A 252 -6.08 9.72 -19.63
CA TYR A 252 -5.73 10.50 -20.81
C TYR A 252 -4.21 10.65 -20.88
N GLN A 253 -3.62 10.18 -21.99
CA GLN A 253 -2.23 10.51 -22.32
C GLN A 253 -2.12 12.03 -22.44
N ASP A 254 -1.03 12.59 -21.90
CA ASP A 254 -0.71 14.00 -22.09
C ASP A 254 -0.91 14.41 -23.55
N PRO A 255 -1.55 15.57 -23.81
CA PRO A 255 -1.52 16.12 -25.14
C PRO A 255 -0.05 16.29 -25.50
N VAL A 256 0.34 15.68 -26.61
CA VAL A 256 1.68 15.70 -27.18
C VAL A 256 2.30 17.08 -26.97
N SER A 257 3.40 17.12 -26.21
CA SER A 257 4.20 18.32 -26.05
C SER A 257 4.64 18.81 -27.44
N TYR A 258 3.96 19.83 -27.95
CA TYR A 258 4.41 20.57 -29.09
C TYR A 258 5.57 21.49 -28.67
N THR A 259 6.73 20.91 -28.49
CA THR A 259 7.99 21.66 -28.46
C THR A 259 8.86 21.14 -29.57
N HIS A 260 8.56 21.60 -30.81
CA HIS A 260 9.53 21.77 -31.90
C HIS A 260 8.86 22.56 -32.98
N LEU A 261 8.97 23.88 -32.90
CA LEU A 261 9.24 24.78 -34.01
C LEU A 261 10.18 25.87 -33.50
#